data_9316a2576519768f54922293c7fccbb5
#
_entry.id   9316a2576519768f54922293c7fccbb5
#
_cell.length_a   1.000
_cell.length_b   1.000
_cell.length_c   1.000
_cell.angle_alpha   90.00
_cell.angle_beta   90.00
_cell.angle_gamma   90.00
#
_symmetry.space_group_name_H-M   'P 1'
#
loop_
_entity.id
_entity.type
_entity.pdbx_description
1 polymer ?
#
loop_
_entity_poly.entity_id
_entity_poly.type
_entity_poly.pdbx_seq_one_letter_code
_entity_poly.pdbx_strand_id
1 'polypeptide(L)'
;VGSEMCIRDRFPYTPMSDEDTWLSCYDAVSKFSCQYPTNWYKITGTKAPTPNSEPPLLKLVNGGSQLTVTSNSYDTQDEFERMKKLLLTLPRNEEGKPSEDYKQSKVNINGLPMTKTTNPLRIGHPDEEGEEMQQTVLLYFQENKRRVFAIVMLVADEKAQADLDAITSSIQIEK
;
A
#
# COMPACT_ATOMS: atom_id res chain seq x y z
N VAL A 1 -26.34 -10.28 -19.44
CA VAL A 1 -26.68 -9.17 -19.19
C VAL A 1 -25.83 -8.35 -18.21
N GLY A 2 -24.93 -7.65 -18.58
CA GLY A 2 -24.18 -6.54 -18.04
C GLY A 2 -24.16 -6.19 -16.54
N SER A 3 -24.59 -7.06 -15.66
CA SER A 3 -24.54 -6.81 -14.22
C SER A 3 -23.13 -7.04 -13.64
N GLU A 4 -22.24 -7.61 -14.41
CA GLU A 4 -20.86 -7.85 -14.04
C GLU A 4 -19.97 -6.75 -14.64
N MET A 5 -20.26 -5.51 -14.28
CA MET A 5 -19.28 -4.47 -14.50
C MET A 5 -18.07 -4.80 -13.63
N CYS A 6 -16.94 -5.06 -14.25
CA CYS A 6 -15.65 -5.08 -13.61
C CYS A 6 -15.50 -3.83 -12.73
N ILE A 7 -14.83 -3.94 -11.60
CA ILE A 7 -14.44 -2.76 -10.78
C ILE A 7 -13.76 -1.73 -11.68
N ARG A 8 -12.98 -2.19 -12.64
CA ARG A 8 -12.31 -1.40 -13.66
C ARG A 8 -13.29 -0.59 -14.52
N ASP A 9 -14.45 -1.16 -14.87
CA ASP A 9 -15.47 -0.50 -15.69
C ASP A 9 -16.37 0.44 -14.87
N ARG A 10 -16.59 0.11 -13.59
CA ARG A 10 -17.36 0.96 -12.67
C ARG A 10 -16.60 2.21 -12.24
N PHE A 11 -15.29 2.07 -12.06
CA PHE A 11 -14.42 3.11 -11.53
C PHE A 11 -13.17 3.19 -12.40
N PRO A 12 -13.28 3.77 -13.62
CA PRO A 12 -12.15 3.85 -14.53
C PRO A 12 -11.06 4.76 -13.94
N TYR A 13 -9.82 4.41 -14.22
CA TYR A 13 -8.68 5.25 -13.89
C TYR A 13 -8.76 6.57 -14.64
N THR A 14 -8.63 7.67 -13.92
CA THR A 14 -8.55 9.02 -14.47
C THR A 14 -7.09 9.42 -14.59
N PRO A 15 -6.54 9.55 -15.82
CA PRO A 15 -5.16 9.97 -16.00
C PRO A 15 -4.92 11.39 -15.55
N MET A 16 -3.66 11.69 -15.24
CA MET A 16 -3.22 13.04 -14.93
C MET A 16 -3.37 13.93 -16.16
N SER A 17 -3.89 15.14 -15.98
CA SER A 17 -4.07 16.15 -17.02
C SER A 17 -3.23 17.39 -16.73
N ASP A 18 -3.19 18.34 -17.68
CA ASP A 18 -2.47 19.61 -17.51
C ASP A 18 -3.06 20.48 -16.40
N GLU A 19 -4.31 20.23 -16.01
CA GLU A 19 -4.98 20.95 -14.91
C GLU A 19 -4.63 20.38 -13.55
N ASP A 20 -4.07 19.17 -13.49
CA ASP A 20 -3.70 18.54 -12.24
C ASP A 20 -2.43 19.15 -11.65
N THR A 21 -2.42 19.27 -10.34
CA THR A 21 -1.28 19.76 -9.56
C THR A 21 -0.85 18.71 -8.56
N TRP A 22 0.30 18.94 -7.94
CA TRP A 22 0.82 18.05 -6.89
C TRP A 22 0.51 18.67 -5.52
N LEU A 23 -0.06 17.86 -4.64
CA LEU A 23 -0.34 18.22 -3.25
C LEU A 23 0.65 17.50 -2.35
N SER A 24 0.95 18.13 -1.21
CA SER A 24 1.81 17.53 -0.18
C SER A 24 0.96 16.88 0.91
N CYS A 25 1.40 15.74 1.41
CA CYS A 25 0.90 15.13 2.62
C CYS A 25 1.97 15.17 3.71
N TYR A 26 1.55 15.31 4.97
CA TYR A 26 2.47 15.34 6.11
C TYR A 26 1.77 14.87 7.36
N ASP A 27 2.43 13.98 8.09
CA ASP A 27 1.98 13.55 9.42
C ASP A 27 3.03 13.94 10.47
N ALA A 28 2.63 14.79 11.41
CA ALA A 28 3.54 15.37 12.41
C ALA A 28 4.04 14.35 13.43
N VAL A 29 3.26 13.31 13.72
CA VAL A 29 3.61 12.30 14.72
C VAL A 29 4.65 11.34 14.21
N SER A 30 4.40 10.77 13.02
CA SER A 30 5.30 9.80 12.40
C SER A 30 6.42 10.43 11.58
N LYS A 31 6.34 11.73 11.32
CA LYS A 31 7.26 12.46 10.45
C LYS A 31 7.30 11.92 9.02
N PHE A 32 6.17 11.40 8.59
CA PHE A 32 5.96 10.92 7.22
C PHE A 32 5.50 12.07 6.33
N SER A 33 6.04 12.14 5.12
CA SER A 33 5.58 13.08 4.10
C SER A 33 5.59 12.44 2.70
N CYS A 34 4.76 12.98 1.83
CA CYS A 34 4.71 12.57 0.44
C CYS A 34 4.14 13.67 -0.44
N GLN A 35 4.14 13.44 -1.74
CA GLN A 35 3.41 14.25 -2.71
C GLN A 35 2.54 13.33 -3.57
N TYR A 36 1.37 13.82 -3.95
CA TYR A 36 0.46 13.09 -4.82
C TYR A 36 -0.25 14.05 -5.78
N PRO A 37 -0.58 13.59 -6.99
CA PRO A 37 -1.28 14.43 -7.97
C PRO A 37 -2.77 14.50 -7.69
N THR A 38 -3.41 15.58 -8.10
CA THR A 38 -4.82 15.86 -7.81
C THR A 38 -5.81 14.96 -8.57
N ASN A 39 -5.36 14.15 -9.51
CA ASN A 39 -6.20 13.09 -10.10
C ASN A 39 -6.42 11.91 -9.15
N TRP A 40 -5.77 11.90 -7.98
CA TRP A 40 -6.01 10.95 -6.90
C TRP A 40 -6.80 11.63 -5.78
N TYR A 41 -7.83 10.93 -5.29
CA TYR A 41 -8.68 11.42 -4.21
C TYR A 41 -8.16 10.95 -2.87
N LYS A 42 -7.97 11.88 -1.95
CA LYS A 42 -7.62 11.56 -0.57
C LYS A 42 -8.89 11.23 0.21
N ILE A 43 -8.94 10.02 0.76
CA ILE A 43 -10.02 9.59 1.63
C ILE A 43 -9.68 10.02 3.06
N THR A 44 -10.60 10.76 3.70
CA THR A 44 -10.47 11.25 5.07
C THR A 44 -11.47 10.57 5.99
N GLY A 45 -11.20 10.56 7.29
CA GLY A 45 -12.10 9.99 8.29
C GLY A 45 -12.13 8.45 8.28
N THR A 46 -11.15 7.80 7.70
CA THR A 46 -11.03 6.34 7.74
C THR A 46 -10.78 5.89 9.17
N LYS A 47 -11.63 4.97 9.65
CA LYS A 47 -11.47 4.38 10.98
C LYS A 47 -10.34 3.35 10.98
N ALA A 48 -9.71 3.20 12.15
CA ALA A 48 -8.77 2.10 12.35
C ALA A 48 -9.46 0.75 12.11
N PRO A 49 -8.77 -0.21 11.42
CA PRO A 49 -9.38 -1.52 11.13
C PRO A 49 -9.66 -2.34 12.39
N THR A 50 -8.95 -2.10 13.48
CA THR A 50 -9.20 -2.72 14.79
C THR A 50 -9.12 -1.65 15.88
N PRO A 51 -9.72 -1.89 17.08
CA PRO A 51 -9.69 -0.91 18.18
C PRO A 51 -8.28 -0.55 18.65
N ASN A 52 -7.31 -1.43 18.43
CA ASN A 52 -5.93 -1.27 18.90
C ASN A 52 -4.96 -0.82 17.79
N SER A 53 -5.44 -0.58 16.57
CA SER A 53 -4.61 -0.11 15.46
C SER A 53 -4.80 1.38 15.22
N GLU A 54 -3.75 2.03 14.72
CA GLU A 54 -3.82 3.43 14.31
C GLU A 54 -4.61 3.56 12.99
N PRO A 55 -5.35 4.66 12.77
CA PRO A 55 -5.96 4.91 11.48
C PRO A 55 -4.89 5.14 10.41
N PRO A 56 -5.18 4.90 9.13
CA PRO A 56 -4.23 5.17 8.06
C PRO A 56 -3.74 6.61 8.07
N LEU A 57 -2.45 6.81 7.83
CA LEU A 57 -1.85 8.14 7.64
C LEU A 57 -2.30 8.79 6.35
N LEU A 58 -2.52 7.98 5.33
CA LEU A 58 -2.91 8.43 4.01
C LEU A 58 -3.67 7.31 3.31
N LYS A 59 -4.75 7.67 2.64
CA LYS A 59 -5.44 6.77 1.73
C LYS A 59 -5.81 7.54 0.47
N LEU A 60 -5.30 7.10 -0.67
CA LEU A 60 -5.55 7.69 -1.98
C LEU A 60 -6.25 6.67 -2.87
N VAL A 61 -7.20 7.13 -3.65
CA VAL A 61 -7.94 6.30 -4.61
C VAL A 61 -8.04 6.99 -5.97
N ASN A 62 -7.94 6.19 -7.02
CA ASN A 62 -8.25 6.62 -8.38
C ASN A 62 -8.80 5.41 -9.14
N GLY A 63 -10.08 5.45 -9.44
CA GLY A 63 -10.77 4.27 -9.98
C GLY A 63 -10.75 3.13 -8.97
N GLY A 64 -10.41 1.93 -9.43
CA GLY A 64 -10.23 0.77 -8.56
C GLY A 64 -8.84 0.67 -7.92
N SER A 65 -7.91 1.57 -8.28
CA SER A 65 -6.56 1.57 -7.74
C SER A 65 -6.49 2.40 -6.47
N GLN A 66 -5.63 2.00 -5.54
CA GLN A 66 -5.50 2.70 -4.25
C GLN A 66 -4.10 2.56 -3.66
N LEU A 67 -3.76 3.54 -2.84
CA LEU A 67 -2.55 3.54 -2.03
C LEU A 67 -2.94 3.86 -0.59
N THR A 68 -2.50 3.02 0.34
CA THR A 68 -2.74 3.22 1.77
C THR A 68 -1.43 3.19 2.52
N VAL A 69 -1.19 4.18 3.37
CA VAL A 69 -0.02 4.22 4.26
C VAL A 69 -0.49 4.08 5.69
N THR A 70 0.06 3.11 6.39
CA THR A 70 -0.18 2.89 7.81
C THR A 70 1.13 2.94 8.59
N SER A 71 1.03 3.29 9.86
CA SER A 71 2.15 3.31 10.79
C SER A 71 1.69 2.74 12.11
N ASN A 72 2.46 1.83 12.67
CA ASN A 72 2.20 1.24 13.98
C ASN A 72 3.46 1.26 14.83
N SER A 73 3.30 1.67 16.09
CA SER A 73 4.37 1.68 17.09
C SER A 73 4.16 0.55 18.07
N TYR A 74 5.26 0.00 18.60
CA TYR A 74 5.23 -1.10 19.55
C TYR A 74 5.91 -0.68 20.85
N ASP A 75 5.34 -1.10 21.98
CA ASP A 75 5.82 -0.68 23.29
C ASP A 75 7.15 -1.33 23.69
N THR A 76 7.38 -2.57 23.23
CA THR A 76 8.60 -3.31 23.57
C THR A 76 9.36 -3.74 22.33
N GLN A 77 10.67 -3.95 22.50
CA GLN A 77 11.52 -4.46 21.43
C GLN A 77 11.09 -5.87 20.99
N ASP A 78 10.65 -6.71 21.93
CA ASP A 78 10.21 -8.06 21.63
C ASP A 78 8.96 -8.09 20.76
N GLU A 79 8.00 -7.21 21.03
CA GLU A 79 6.80 -7.06 20.20
C GLU A 79 7.15 -6.58 18.80
N PHE A 80 8.03 -5.59 18.70
CA PHE A 80 8.50 -5.08 17.43
C PHE A 80 9.18 -6.16 16.59
N GLU A 81 10.11 -6.91 17.18
CA GLU A 81 10.83 -7.98 16.48
C GLU A 81 9.89 -9.11 16.05
N ARG A 82 8.93 -9.46 16.90
CA ARG A 82 7.93 -10.48 16.57
C ARG A 82 7.06 -10.03 15.39
N MET A 83 6.60 -8.78 15.39
CA MET A 83 5.80 -8.24 14.30
C MET A 83 6.61 -8.12 13.00
N LYS A 84 7.86 -7.68 13.10
CA LYS A 84 8.77 -7.61 11.96
C LYS A 84 8.93 -8.99 11.30
N LYS A 85 9.17 -10.02 12.09
CA LYS A 85 9.28 -11.40 11.60
C LYS A 85 7.98 -11.86 10.93
N LEU A 86 6.84 -11.56 11.55
CA LEU A 86 5.54 -11.94 11.01
C LEU A 86 5.27 -11.27 9.66
N LEU A 87 5.52 -9.98 9.56
CA LEU A 87 5.28 -9.20 8.33
C LEU A 87 6.21 -9.59 7.18
N LEU A 88 7.43 -10.03 7.48
CA LEU A 88 8.40 -10.46 6.47
C LEU A 88 8.20 -11.92 6.04
N THR A 89 7.39 -12.68 6.74
CA THR A 89 7.12 -14.08 6.41
C THR A 89 6.11 -14.15 5.27
N LEU A 90 6.49 -14.82 4.19
CA LEU A 90 5.62 -15.04 3.04
C LEU A 90 4.66 -16.19 3.31
N PRO A 91 3.43 -16.15 2.74
CA PRO A 91 2.53 -17.28 2.76
C PRO A 91 3.17 -18.53 2.17
N ARG A 92 2.80 -19.68 2.69
CA ARG A 92 3.31 -20.98 2.22
C ARG A 92 2.25 -21.69 1.40
N ASN A 93 2.70 -22.44 0.40
CA ASN A 93 1.85 -23.32 -0.39
C ASN A 93 1.54 -24.62 0.38
N GLU A 94 0.79 -25.52 -0.24
CA GLU A 94 0.40 -26.80 0.36
C GLU A 94 1.60 -27.70 0.70
N GLU A 95 2.71 -27.52 0.00
CA GLU A 95 3.97 -28.27 0.27
C GLU A 95 4.82 -27.66 1.39
N GLY A 96 4.36 -26.57 2.00
CA GLY A 96 5.08 -25.87 3.06
C GLY A 96 6.22 -24.97 2.57
N LYS A 97 6.33 -24.77 1.26
CA LYS A 97 7.31 -23.86 0.64
C LYS A 97 6.71 -22.47 0.47
N PRO A 98 7.54 -21.40 0.38
CA PRO A 98 7.02 -20.08 0.05
C PRO A 98 6.21 -20.11 -1.24
N SER A 99 5.05 -19.44 -1.26
CA SER A 99 4.20 -19.38 -2.44
C SER A 99 4.92 -18.65 -3.59
N GLU A 100 4.89 -19.23 -4.78
CA GLU A 100 5.49 -18.64 -5.98
C GLU A 100 4.78 -17.37 -6.46
N ASP A 101 3.55 -17.15 -6.01
CA ASP A 101 2.77 -15.95 -6.33
C ASP A 101 3.33 -14.69 -5.66
N TYR A 102 4.12 -14.86 -4.61
CA TYR A 102 4.71 -13.76 -3.86
C TYR A 102 6.16 -13.56 -4.25
N LYS A 103 6.48 -12.32 -4.63
CA LYS A 103 7.86 -11.92 -4.92
C LYS A 103 8.31 -10.88 -3.93
N GLN A 104 9.39 -11.16 -3.22
CA GLN A 104 9.94 -10.27 -2.22
C GLN A 104 11.35 -9.83 -2.62
N SER A 105 11.59 -8.54 -2.49
CA SER A 105 12.89 -7.94 -2.79
C SER A 105 13.16 -6.78 -1.84
N LYS A 106 14.41 -6.34 -1.80
CA LYS A 106 14.79 -5.13 -1.07
C LYS A 106 14.92 -3.97 -2.03
N VAL A 107 14.38 -2.82 -1.65
CA VAL A 107 14.42 -1.60 -2.44
C VAL A 107 14.87 -0.45 -1.56
N ASN A 108 15.36 0.61 -2.17
CA ASN A 108 15.72 1.84 -1.48
C ASN A 108 14.86 2.97 -2.03
N ILE A 109 14.15 3.68 -1.14
CA ILE A 109 13.31 4.81 -1.50
C ILE A 109 13.78 6.01 -0.68
N ASN A 110 14.40 6.99 -1.35
CA ASN A 110 14.93 8.20 -0.71
C ASN A 110 15.85 7.90 0.49
N GLY A 111 16.71 6.91 0.37
CA GLY A 111 17.62 6.51 1.43
C GLY A 111 16.99 5.59 2.48
N LEU A 112 15.73 5.23 2.34
CA LEU A 112 15.02 4.33 3.24
C LEU A 112 15.06 2.91 2.69
N PRO A 113 15.73 1.97 3.38
CA PRO A 113 15.71 0.58 2.96
C PRO A 113 14.35 -0.04 3.28
N MET A 114 13.65 -0.51 2.26
CA MET A 114 12.33 -1.11 2.39
C MET A 114 12.32 -2.53 1.84
N THR A 115 11.42 -3.34 2.35
CA THR A 115 11.11 -4.65 1.79
C THR A 115 9.87 -4.54 0.93
N LYS A 116 10.01 -4.90 -0.35
CA LYS A 116 8.92 -4.88 -1.32
C LYS A 116 8.41 -6.29 -1.56
N THR A 117 7.12 -6.50 -1.37
CA THR A 117 6.45 -7.76 -1.69
C THR A 117 5.35 -7.49 -2.71
N THR A 118 5.34 -8.24 -3.79
CA THR A 118 4.30 -8.16 -4.81
C THR A 118 3.60 -9.51 -4.94
N ASN A 119 2.29 -9.46 -5.14
CA ASN A 119 1.49 -10.65 -5.37
C ASN A 119 0.22 -10.31 -6.16
N PRO A 120 -0.30 -11.24 -6.95
CA PRO A 120 -1.63 -11.06 -7.53
C PRO A 120 -2.68 -11.16 -6.42
N LEU A 121 -3.70 -10.31 -6.51
CA LEU A 121 -4.84 -10.34 -5.62
C LEU A 121 -6.10 -10.53 -6.44
N ARG A 122 -6.82 -11.60 -6.17
CA ARG A 122 -8.07 -11.91 -6.86
C ARG A 122 -9.24 -11.38 -6.04
N ILE A 123 -10.02 -10.48 -6.62
CA ILE A 123 -11.23 -9.94 -6.01
C ILE A 123 -12.43 -10.54 -6.72
N GLY A 124 -13.33 -11.16 -5.98
CA GLY A 124 -14.55 -11.76 -6.49
C GLY A 124 -14.98 -12.98 -5.68
N HIS A 125 -16.14 -13.50 -6.01
CA HIS A 125 -16.62 -14.74 -5.42
C HIS A 125 -15.80 -15.93 -5.95
N PRO A 126 -15.54 -16.98 -5.15
CA PRO A 126 -14.76 -18.14 -5.62
C PRO A 126 -15.29 -18.81 -6.89
N ASP A 127 -16.60 -18.65 -7.15
CA ASP A 127 -17.30 -19.24 -8.30
C ASP A 127 -17.43 -18.30 -9.50
N GLU A 128 -16.90 -17.07 -9.41
CA GLU A 128 -16.94 -16.09 -10.48
C GLU A 128 -15.54 -15.83 -11.01
N GLU A 129 -15.42 -15.47 -12.29
CA GLU A 129 -14.18 -14.93 -12.85
C GLU A 129 -13.88 -13.61 -12.16
N GLY A 130 -13.12 -13.67 -11.06
CA GLY A 130 -12.70 -12.49 -10.33
C GLY A 130 -11.68 -11.67 -11.10
N GLU A 131 -11.69 -10.36 -10.88
CA GLU A 131 -10.64 -9.51 -11.39
C GLU A 131 -9.34 -9.76 -10.65
N GLU A 132 -8.28 -9.90 -11.41
CA GLU A 132 -6.93 -9.97 -10.86
C GLU A 132 -6.36 -8.56 -10.77
N MET A 133 -5.94 -8.20 -9.56
CA MET A 133 -5.24 -6.95 -9.27
C MET A 133 -3.83 -7.28 -8.84
N GLN A 134 -2.92 -6.34 -9.02
CA GLN A 134 -1.58 -6.45 -8.47
C GLN A 134 -1.51 -5.72 -7.14
N GLN A 135 -1.09 -6.43 -6.09
CA GLN A 135 -0.80 -5.85 -4.79
C GLN A 135 0.69 -5.69 -4.60
N THR A 136 1.11 -4.52 -4.14
CA THR A 136 2.48 -4.25 -3.72
C THR A 136 2.47 -3.73 -2.31
N VAL A 137 3.27 -4.32 -1.43
CA VAL A 137 3.45 -3.88 -0.06
C VAL A 137 4.91 -3.48 0.14
N LEU A 138 5.11 -2.25 0.59
CA LEU A 138 6.42 -1.76 1.01
C LEU A 138 6.43 -1.66 2.54
N LEU A 139 7.41 -2.27 3.17
CA LEU A 139 7.58 -2.25 4.62
C LEU A 139 8.88 -1.51 4.97
N TYR A 140 8.75 -0.53 5.84
CA TYR A 140 9.89 0.16 6.43
C TYR A 140 9.87 -0.02 7.95
N PHE A 141 10.95 -0.58 8.49
CA PHE A 141 11.12 -0.84 9.91
C PHE A 141 12.04 0.23 10.51
N GLN A 142 11.46 1.12 11.30
CA GLN A 142 12.19 2.15 12.01
C GLN A 142 12.61 1.63 13.39
N GLU A 143 13.78 1.00 13.42
CA GLU A 143 14.29 0.24 14.58
C GLU A 143 14.37 1.09 15.86
N ASN A 144 14.90 2.30 15.76
CA ASN A 144 15.11 3.18 16.90
C ASN A 144 13.81 3.69 17.55
N LYS A 145 12.70 3.63 16.83
CA LYS A 145 11.38 4.07 17.30
C LYS A 145 10.38 2.94 17.45
N ARG A 146 10.80 1.71 17.17
CA ARG A 146 9.93 0.51 17.17
C ARG A 146 8.65 0.74 16.40
N ARG A 147 8.79 1.34 15.22
CA ARG A 147 7.68 1.73 14.35
C ARG A 147 7.78 1.00 13.00
N VAL A 148 6.64 0.55 12.52
CA VAL A 148 6.54 -0.08 11.19
C VAL A 148 5.65 0.78 10.31
N PHE A 149 6.16 1.16 9.14
CA PHE A 149 5.37 1.77 8.09
C PHE A 149 5.04 0.73 7.04
N ALA A 150 3.78 0.63 6.66
CA ALA A 150 3.33 -0.21 5.57
C ALA A 150 2.66 0.65 4.50
N ILE A 151 3.15 0.55 3.28
CA ILE A 151 2.60 1.22 2.11
C ILE A 151 2.01 0.13 1.22
N VAL A 152 0.70 0.09 1.12
CA VAL A 152 -0.03 -0.92 0.35
C VAL A 152 -0.60 -0.28 -0.89
N MET A 153 -0.23 -0.79 -2.05
CA MET A 153 -0.74 -0.35 -3.34
C MET A 153 -1.54 -1.47 -3.99
N LEU A 154 -2.75 -1.14 -4.42
CA LEU A 154 -3.58 -2.02 -5.23
C LEU A 154 -3.71 -1.40 -6.62
N VAL A 155 -3.30 -2.13 -7.64
CA VAL A 155 -3.30 -1.66 -9.02
C VAL A 155 -4.36 -2.42 -9.80
N ALA A 156 -5.47 -1.73 -10.07
CA ALA A 156 -6.56 -2.27 -10.88
C ALA A 156 -6.36 -2.01 -12.37
N ASP A 157 -5.64 -0.95 -12.72
CA ASP A 157 -5.32 -0.55 -14.08
C ASP A 157 -3.82 -0.26 -14.18
N GLU A 158 -3.15 -0.87 -15.14
CA GLU A 158 -1.71 -0.70 -15.38
C GLU A 158 -1.31 0.79 -15.53
N LYS A 159 -2.20 1.60 -16.08
CA LYS A 159 -1.95 3.03 -16.26
C LYS A 159 -1.77 3.79 -14.94
N ALA A 160 -2.34 3.28 -13.85
CA ALA A 160 -2.17 3.85 -12.53
C ALA A 160 -0.78 3.60 -11.93
N GLN A 161 -0.03 2.63 -12.44
CA GLN A 161 1.26 2.24 -11.89
C GLN A 161 2.27 3.39 -11.91
N ALA A 162 2.31 4.16 -12.99
CA ALA A 162 3.24 5.29 -13.10
C ALA A 162 2.98 6.37 -12.03
N ASP A 163 1.71 6.66 -11.74
CA ASP A 163 1.33 7.60 -10.68
C ASP A 163 1.75 7.05 -9.31
N LEU A 164 1.47 5.77 -9.06
CA LEU A 164 1.82 5.13 -7.80
C LEU A 164 3.35 5.11 -7.58
N ASP A 165 4.11 4.86 -8.61
CA ASP A 165 5.58 4.90 -8.55
C ASP A 165 6.07 6.31 -8.25
N ALA A 166 5.47 7.34 -8.86
CA ALA A 166 5.82 8.73 -8.61
C ALA A 166 5.47 9.17 -7.19
N ILE A 167 4.29 8.79 -6.69
CA ILE A 167 3.88 9.07 -5.30
C ILE A 167 4.84 8.40 -4.32
N THR A 168 5.13 7.14 -4.54
CA THR A 168 6.03 6.34 -3.70
C THR A 168 7.43 6.93 -3.67
N SER A 169 7.94 7.38 -4.82
CA SER A 169 9.26 8.01 -4.94
C SER A 169 9.36 9.34 -4.19
N SER A 170 8.23 9.97 -3.87
CA SER A 170 8.17 11.21 -3.11
C SER A 170 8.17 11.00 -1.58
N ILE A 171 8.01 9.77 -1.12
CA ILE A 171 7.90 9.46 0.30
C ILE A 171 9.20 9.78 1.03
N GLN A 172 9.05 10.50 2.16
CA GLN A 172 10.13 10.80 3.08
C GLN A 172 9.68 10.48 4.50
N ILE A 173 10.57 9.91 5.27
CA ILE A 173 10.35 9.62 6.69
C ILE A 173 11.59 10.07 7.44
N GLU A 174 11.43 10.95 8.42
CA GLU A 174 12.54 11.37 9.25
C GLU A 174 13.01 10.21 10.14
N LYS A 175 14.31 10.04 10.17
CA LYS A 175 14.98 9.02 11.01
C LYS A 175 14.94 9.37 12.49
#